data_f0ea6dabb1b0a28afa54e6742eedcf94
#
_entry.id   f0ea6dabb1b0a28afa54e6742eedcf94
#
_cell.length_a   1.000
_cell.length_b   1.000
_cell.length_c   1.000
_cell.angle_alpha   90.00
_cell.angle_beta   90.00
_cell.angle_gamma   90.00
#
_symmetry.space_group_name_H-M   'P 1'
#
loop_
_entity.id
_entity.type
_entity.pdbx_description
1 polymer ?
#
loop_
_entity_poly.entity_id
_entity_poly.type
_entity_poly.pdbx_seq_one_letter_code
_entity_poly.pdbx_strand_id
1 'polypeptide(L)'
;MKLRTVLVVALAASACAPEEIYQTDLTPDAGARDAGPRRDTGRVDVPGARDVPGGIDVPNGIDGALDGGAPDGGALPDAGADVGFVVDVGVDTGPAPCRDEDGDGISDDLEGAPFLHTAMMASAPPDYQNVDSDDDGVSDADEARRSYPGFAADTRPALMCGDLPDDCDADGYTNHRDRDSDNDGLTDREEATRTRSNPCVADTDGDGVGDLIESAAGSSPTDPMSRPPAGSLYVTLPHMDPMGPQTRSFDFSTRIRSADIMFLVDTTGSMSGTITAVRNTLSTTIVPGIVRAIGPGADMRYGMSEHRDFANGGGDFALRVLQRLDANPMLSQNATTRLAAAGGGDGPESQVAAMHSLLSGFGLPQYGGTPTRMATAADCGGDATAFGWGCFRPGRVPIIVLFSDAAWHNGTAMPTTNFYSSVPMAATWTQLVAEFRRREAYFIGIDVLSTATYTNAVALARDSRTLDGAGMPIAFRGSPSSVAANVISAVTTLAQGTRQDVTRRGVGDPMETRLAAGRQTSEFMQRIVPLRGTPAAPAGFDRFDDATFYNVSPSTVVTFEVTFFNDFHRNTSGAAQLFRATIEVLGRASSVLDTIQVFVIVPTEANSGPG
;
A
#
# COMPACT_ATOMS: atom_id res chain seq x y z
N MET A 1 54.14 -40.25 -14.01
CA MET A 1 53.61 -40.48 -12.68
C MET A 1 53.63 -39.15 -11.94
N LYS A 2 52.57 -38.35 -12.02
CA LYS A 2 52.45 -37.06 -11.30
C LYS A 2 51.10 -37.09 -10.56
N LEU A 3 51.20 -37.10 -9.24
CA LEU A 3 50.08 -37.00 -8.30
C LEU A 3 49.39 -35.66 -8.50
N ARG A 4 48.06 -35.66 -8.67
CA ARG A 4 47.23 -34.47 -8.55
C ARG A 4 46.57 -34.48 -7.16
N THR A 5 46.94 -33.52 -6.36
CA THR A 5 46.31 -33.22 -5.08
C THR A 5 44.99 -32.50 -5.36
N VAL A 6 43.88 -33.09 -4.92
CA VAL A 6 42.55 -32.45 -4.93
C VAL A 6 42.37 -31.75 -3.60
N LEU A 7 42.26 -30.45 -3.64
CA LEU A 7 41.90 -29.62 -2.48
C LEU A 7 40.36 -29.55 -2.40
N VAL A 8 39.80 -30.18 -1.37
CA VAL A 8 38.37 -30.05 -1.03
C VAL A 8 38.21 -28.82 -0.15
N VAL A 9 37.58 -27.77 -0.65
CA VAL A 9 37.16 -26.62 0.15
C VAL A 9 35.76 -26.91 0.65
N ALA A 10 35.63 -27.10 1.96
CA ALA A 10 34.35 -27.18 2.63
C ALA A 10 33.76 -25.76 2.76
N LEU A 11 32.66 -25.47 2.06
CA LEU A 11 31.86 -24.30 2.33
C LEU A 11 31.01 -24.56 3.59
N ALA A 12 31.30 -23.82 4.65
CA ALA A 12 30.41 -23.70 5.78
C ALA A 12 29.24 -22.75 5.40
N ALA A 13 28.05 -23.30 5.26
CA ALA A 13 26.85 -22.51 5.15
C ALA A 13 26.49 -21.94 6.52
N SER A 14 26.68 -20.64 6.69
CA SER A 14 26.15 -19.89 7.83
C SER A 14 24.66 -19.60 7.54
N ALA A 15 23.80 -20.29 8.26
CA ALA A 15 22.36 -20.01 8.25
C ALA A 15 22.11 -18.68 8.98
N CYS A 16 21.69 -17.66 8.27
CA CYS A 16 21.03 -16.49 8.86
C CYS A 16 19.60 -16.89 9.20
N ALA A 17 19.24 -16.82 10.47
CA ALA A 17 17.88 -16.90 10.94
C ALA A 17 17.09 -15.65 10.49
N PRO A 18 15.81 -15.77 10.15
CA PRO A 18 14.97 -14.61 9.86
C PRO A 18 14.64 -13.86 11.17
N GLU A 19 14.74 -12.54 11.12
CA GLU A 19 14.24 -11.66 12.18
C GLU A 19 12.72 -11.81 12.32
N GLU A 20 12.28 -12.07 13.54
CA GLU A 20 10.89 -12.12 13.94
C GLU A 20 10.23 -10.76 13.74
N ILE A 21 9.18 -10.72 12.94
CA ILE A 21 8.27 -9.59 12.85
C ILE A 21 7.27 -9.72 14.00
N TYR A 22 7.29 -8.78 14.92
CA TYR A 22 6.37 -8.69 16.04
C TYR A 22 4.92 -8.55 15.55
N GLN A 23 4.15 -9.61 15.73
CA GLN A 23 2.69 -9.54 15.79
C GLN A 23 2.31 -9.07 17.20
N THR A 24 1.54 -7.99 17.30
CA THR A 24 0.90 -7.59 18.55
C THR A 24 -0.40 -8.36 18.70
N ASP A 25 -0.36 -9.39 19.52
CA ASP A 25 -1.53 -10.07 20.05
C ASP A 25 -2.37 -9.10 20.90
N LEU A 26 -3.62 -8.95 20.54
CA LEU A 26 -4.67 -8.41 21.42
C LEU A 26 -5.50 -9.56 21.95
N THR A 27 -5.10 -10.13 23.10
CA THR A 27 -6.01 -10.94 23.91
C THR A 27 -6.68 -10.06 24.97
N PRO A 28 -7.99 -10.21 25.23
CA PRO A 28 -8.65 -9.50 26.32
C PRO A 28 -8.33 -10.16 27.67
N ASP A 29 -7.82 -9.37 28.58
CA ASP A 29 -7.47 -9.79 29.92
C ASP A 29 -8.72 -9.81 30.82
N ALA A 30 -9.01 -10.96 31.38
CA ALA A 30 -10.08 -11.19 32.37
C ALA A 30 -9.54 -11.02 33.78
N GLY A 31 -10.00 -10.00 34.43
CA GLY A 31 -10.24 -9.83 35.84
C GLY A 31 -9.30 -10.40 36.90
N ALA A 32 -8.72 -9.52 37.69
CA ALA A 32 -8.48 -9.77 39.11
C ALA A 32 -8.65 -8.48 39.93
N ARG A 33 -9.47 -8.56 40.95
CA ARG A 33 -9.69 -7.54 41.97
C ARG A 33 -8.51 -7.49 42.94
N ASP A 34 -8.09 -6.30 43.36
CA ASP A 34 -7.78 -6.10 44.78
C ASP A 34 -7.81 -4.63 45.20
N ALA A 35 -8.01 -4.43 46.52
CA ALA A 35 -8.56 -3.27 47.20
C ALA A 35 -7.54 -2.21 47.62
N GLY A 36 -7.93 -0.91 47.50
CA GLY A 36 -7.74 0.27 48.31
C GLY A 36 -6.37 0.69 48.90
N PRO A 37 -6.23 1.90 49.47
CA PRO A 37 -7.22 2.84 49.97
C PRO A 37 -7.05 4.34 49.57
N ARG A 38 -8.02 5.13 49.95
CA ARG A 38 -8.30 6.57 49.86
C ARG A 38 -7.16 7.55 50.20
N ARG A 39 -7.15 8.70 49.52
CA ARG A 39 -7.09 10.08 50.09
C ARG A 39 -7.49 11.09 49.03
N ASP A 40 -8.45 11.77 49.30
CA ASP A 40 -9.05 13.11 49.45
C ASP A 40 -8.17 14.30 49.03
N THR A 41 -8.76 15.21 48.29
CA THR A 41 -8.89 16.67 48.38
C THR A 41 -8.80 17.38 47.03
N GLY A 42 -9.74 18.30 46.78
CA GLY A 42 -9.53 19.44 45.87
C GLY A 42 -10.66 19.78 44.91
N ARG A 43 -11.70 20.38 45.47
CA ARG A 43 -12.79 21.08 44.77
C ARG A 43 -12.28 22.41 44.22
N VAL A 44 -12.52 22.68 42.93
CA VAL A 44 -12.50 24.05 42.39
C VAL A 44 -13.73 24.27 41.51
N ASP A 45 -14.45 25.31 41.85
CA ASP A 45 -15.71 25.77 41.26
C ASP A 45 -15.55 26.34 39.84
N VAL A 46 -16.58 26.13 39.02
CA VAL A 46 -16.81 26.85 37.77
C VAL A 46 -18.20 27.48 37.81
N PRO A 47 -18.36 28.77 37.56
CA PRO A 47 -19.70 29.36 37.40
C PRO A 47 -20.06 29.58 35.92
N GLY A 48 -21.36 29.45 35.60
CA GLY A 48 -21.94 30.09 34.43
C GLY A 48 -22.91 29.27 33.60
N ALA A 49 -24.11 29.02 34.15
CA ALA A 49 -25.26 28.56 33.39
C ALA A 49 -25.94 29.75 32.66
N ARG A 50 -26.48 29.49 31.49
CA ARG A 50 -27.61 30.26 30.93
C ARG A 50 -28.68 29.32 30.41
N ASP A 51 -29.85 29.53 30.94
CA ASP A 51 -31.13 28.90 30.64
C ASP A 51 -31.63 29.13 29.23
N VAL A 52 -32.31 28.15 28.66
CA VAL A 52 -33.48 28.35 27.77
C VAL A 52 -34.50 27.23 28.03
N PRO A 53 -35.79 27.56 28.15
CA PRO A 53 -36.85 26.65 28.56
C PRO A 53 -37.64 26.07 27.40
N GLY A 54 -38.28 24.90 27.61
CA GLY A 54 -39.28 24.36 26.68
C GLY A 54 -39.65 22.92 27.01
N GLY A 55 -40.46 22.75 28.02
CA GLY A 55 -41.05 21.47 28.39
C GLY A 55 -42.23 21.09 27.50
N ILE A 56 -42.41 19.78 27.27
CA ILE A 56 -43.72 19.19 26.96
C ILE A 56 -43.88 17.98 27.85
N ASP A 57 -44.96 18.03 28.64
CA ASP A 57 -45.40 17.03 29.61
C ASP A 57 -45.85 15.73 28.93
N VAL A 58 -45.52 14.61 29.55
CA VAL A 58 -46.18 13.32 29.34
C VAL A 58 -46.72 12.85 30.69
N PRO A 59 -48.01 12.54 30.83
CA PRO A 59 -48.57 12.16 32.12
C PRO A 59 -48.29 10.69 32.47
N ASN A 60 -47.93 10.53 33.72
CA ASN A 60 -47.78 9.28 34.44
C ASN A 60 -49.09 8.58 34.74
N GLY A 61 -48.99 7.23 34.76
CA GLY A 61 -49.51 6.44 35.86
C GLY A 61 -50.88 5.85 35.67
N ILE A 62 -50.93 4.53 35.88
CA ILE A 62 -51.79 3.93 36.90
C ILE A 62 -51.23 2.53 37.22
N ASP A 63 -50.74 2.41 38.45
CA ASP A 63 -50.68 1.15 39.20
C ASP A 63 -52.06 0.68 39.58
N GLY A 64 -52.30 -0.62 39.60
CA GLY A 64 -53.53 -1.17 40.16
C GLY A 64 -53.45 -2.68 40.28
N ALA A 65 -53.02 -3.11 41.44
CA ALA A 65 -53.00 -4.51 41.85
C ALA A 65 -54.36 -4.96 42.42
N LEU A 66 -54.63 -6.24 42.19
CA LEU A 66 -55.39 -7.20 43.07
C LEU A 66 -56.88 -6.94 43.37
N ASP A 67 -57.77 -7.83 43.08
CA ASP A 67 -58.24 -8.86 44.03
C ASP A 67 -59.52 -9.54 43.55
N GLY A 68 -59.69 -10.76 43.87
CA GLY A 68 -60.62 -11.77 43.86
C GLY A 68 -62.13 -11.48 43.82
N GLY A 69 -62.83 -12.44 43.30
CA GLY A 69 -64.23 -12.62 43.59
C GLY A 69 -65.06 -13.20 42.45
N ALA A 70 -65.26 -14.49 42.48
CA ALA A 70 -66.50 -15.07 41.89
C ALA A 70 -67.64 -14.81 42.90
N PRO A 71 -68.94 -14.83 42.57
CA PRO A 71 -69.59 -15.95 41.92
C PRO A 71 -70.80 -15.61 41.02
N ASP A 72 -71.35 -16.71 40.49
CA ASP A 72 -72.75 -17.04 40.23
C ASP A 72 -73.45 -16.63 38.91
N GLY A 73 -73.75 -17.65 38.13
CA GLY A 73 -75.11 -18.12 37.97
C GLY A 73 -75.90 -17.53 36.79
N GLY A 74 -76.03 -18.30 35.76
CA GLY A 74 -77.05 -18.01 34.73
C GLY A 74 -77.13 -19.15 33.69
N ALA A 75 -78.17 -19.92 33.80
CA ALA A 75 -78.44 -21.16 33.07
C ALA A 75 -78.86 -20.95 31.61
N LEU A 76 -78.39 -21.83 30.76
CA LEU A 76 -78.87 -22.52 29.57
C LEU A 76 -80.03 -21.99 28.73
N PRO A 77 -80.10 -22.31 27.40
CA PRO A 77 -80.52 -23.68 27.02
C PRO A 77 -79.74 -24.31 25.84
N ASP A 78 -79.71 -25.56 25.98
CA ASP A 78 -79.55 -26.75 25.19
C ASP A 78 -79.93 -26.68 23.68
N ALA A 79 -79.03 -27.16 22.83
CA ALA A 79 -79.41 -27.84 21.57
C ALA A 79 -78.25 -28.76 21.17
N GLY A 80 -78.47 -30.03 21.33
CA GLY A 80 -77.52 -31.12 21.19
C GLY A 80 -76.96 -31.34 19.78
N ALA A 81 -75.75 -31.85 19.78
CA ALA A 81 -75.29 -32.87 18.86
C ALA A 81 -74.16 -33.64 19.59
N ASP A 82 -74.49 -34.87 19.85
CA ASP A 82 -73.65 -35.89 20.42
C ASP A 82 -72.51 -36.22 19.44
N VAL A 83 -71.28 -35.82 19.76
CA VAL A 83 -70.07 -36.40 19.19
C VAL A 83 -69.26 -36.95 20.34
N GLY A 84 -69.30 -38.26 20.41
CA GLY A 84 -68.59 -39.02 21.42
C GLY A 84 -67.12 -38.69 21.46
N PHE A 85 -66.71 -38.12 22.57
CA PHE A 85 -65.30 -38.07 22.92
C PHE A 85 -64.88 -39.48 23.36
N VAL A 86 -64.24 -40.19 22.45
CA VAL A 86 -63.49 -41.37 22.80
C VAL A 86 -62.24 -40.87 23.50
N VAL A 87 -62.18 -40.94 24.80
CA VAL A 87 -60.92 -40.82 25.51
C VAL A 87 -60.19 -42.12 25.24
N ASP A 88 -59.34 -42.07 24.22
CA ASP A 88 -58.35 -43.10 23.98
C ASP A 88 -57.30 -42.94 25.09
N VAL A 89 -57.34 -43.85 26.06
CA VAL A 89 -56.26 -44.08 27.02
C VAL A 89 -55.18 -44.83 26.25
N GLY A 90 -54.58 -44.13 25.29
CA GLY A 90 -53.39 -44.60 24.59
C GLY A 90 -52.25 -44.77 25.55
N VAL A 91 -51.75 -45.98 25.59
CA VAL A 91 -50.47 -46.33 26.20
C VAL A 91 -49.44 -45.30 25.71
N ASP A 92 -48.77 -44.63 26.62
CA ASP A 92 -47.62 -43.79 26.35
C ASP A 92 -46.54 -44.63 25.67
N THR A 93 -46.55 -44.65 24.37
CA THR A 93 -45.57 -45.33 23.51
C THR A 93 -44.52 -44.33 23.04
N GLY A 94 -43.85 -43.66 23.98
CA GLY A 94 -42.74 -42.79 23.64
C GLY A 94 -43.12 -41.55 22.78
N PRO A 95 -42.26 -40.55 22.65
CA PRO A 95 -42.52 -39.42 21.79
C PRO A 95 -42.82 -39.92 20.36
N ALA A 96 -43.88 -39.35 19.74
CA ALA A 96 -44.19 -39.63 18.32
C ALA A 96 -42.89 -39.38 17.51
N PRO A 97 -42.61 -40.25 16.52
CA PRO A 97 -41.48 -39.96 15.67
C PRO A 97 -41.65 -38.58 15.04
N CYS A 98 -40.58 -37.81 15.00
CA CYS A 98 -40.56 -36.52 14.31
C CYS A 98 -41.10 -36.72 12.90
N ARG A 99 -41.94 -35.82 12.45
CA ARG A 99 -42.26 -35.72 11.04
C ARG A 99 -41.04 -35.10 10.35
N ASP A 100 -40.61 -35.70 9.27
CA ASP A 100 -39.52 -35.32 8.40
C ASP A 100 -40.04 -35.70 7.01
N GLU A 101 -40.59 -34.70 6.26
CA GLU A 101 -41.36 -34.96 5.05
C GLU A 101 -40.48 -35.21 3.85
N ASP A 102 -39.28 -34.57 3.77
CA ASP A 102 -38.34 -34.74 2.68
C ASP A 102 -37.23 -35.79 2.98
N GLY A 103 -37.05 -36.14 4.27
CA GLY A 103 -36.18 -37.24 4.67
C GLY A 103 -34.72 -36.86 4.80
N ASP A 104 -34.40 -35.60 5.03
CA ASP A 104 -33.05 -35.08 5.15
C ASP A 104 -32.46 -35.21 6.57
N GLY A 105 -33.30 -35.55 7.57
CA GLY A 105 -32.91 -35.80 8.94
C GLY A 105 -33.10 -34.60 9.87
N ILE A 106 -33.62 -33.48 9.38
CA ILE A 106 -34.15 -32.38 10.16
C ILE A 106 -35.66 -32.58 10.30
N SER A 107 -36.26 -32.20 11.41
CA SER A 107 -37.72 -32.38 11.55
C SER A 107 -38.48 -31.16 11.03
N ASP A 108 -39.66 -31.40 10.42
CA ASP A 108 -40.57 -30.36 9.90
C ASP A 108 -40.75 -29.18 10.87
N ASP A 109 -40.81 -29.46 12.20
CA ASP A 109 -40.96 -28.40 13.23
C ASP A 109 -39.74 -27.49 13.36
N LEU A 110 -38.53 -28.03 13.17
CA LEU A 110 -37.27 -27.27 13.19
C LEU A 110 -37.09 -26.47 11.91
N GLU A 111 -37.60 -26.98 10.81
CA GLU A 111 -37.62 -26.27 9.54
C GLU A 111 -38.74 -25.23 9.44
N GLY A 112 -39.53 -25.08 10.49
CA GLY A 112 -40.56 -24.06 10.58
C GLY A 112 -41.84 -24.36 9.79
N ALA A 113 -42.17 -25.63 9.60
CA ALA A 113 -43.42 -26.04 8.94
C ALA A 113 -44.66 -25.38 9.59
N PRO A 114 -45.67 -24.94 8.81
CA PRO A 114 -45.75 -24.99 7.35
C PRO A 114 -45.44 -23.64 6.65
N PHE A 115 -44.72 -22.74 7.26
CA PHE A 115 -44.69 -21.36 6.84
C PHE A 115 -43.30 -20.84 6.41
N LEU A 116 -42.24 -21.53 6.76
CA LEU A 116 -40.90 -21.06 6.44
C LEU A 116 -40.50 -21.44 5.02
N HIS A 117 -39.82 -20.52 4.35
CA HIS A 117 -39.38 -20.65 2.98
C HIS A 117 -38.12 -19.80 2.80
N THR A 118 -36.96 -20.40 2.84
CA THR A 118 -35.65 -19.72 2.80
C THR A 118 -35.13 -19.59 1.38
N ALA A 119 -35.51 -20.51 0.48
CA ALA A 119 -35.06 -20.52 -0.89
C ALA A 119 -35.32 -19.22 -1.65
N MET A 120 -34.35 -18.77 -2.43
CA MET A 120 -34.47 -17.57 -3.25
C MET A 120 -35.51 -17.67 -4.38
N MET A 121 -35.82 -18.87 -4.84
CA MET A 121 -36.80 -19.07 -5.89
C MET A 121 -38.22 -19.14 -5.31
N ALA A 122 -39.05 -18.18 -5.65
CA ALA A 122 -40.49 -18.19 -5.27
C ALA A 122 -41.26 -19.44 -5.69
N SER A 123 -40.69 -20.34 -6.46
CA SER A 123 -41.24 -21.60 -6.91
C SER A 123 -40.69 -22.84 -6.18
N ALA A 124 -39.71 -22.66 -5.28
CA ALA A 124 -39.20 -23.73 -4.46
C ALA A 124 -40.25 -24.17 -3.43
N PRO A 125 -40.22 -25.41 -2.97
CA PRO A 125 -41.07 -25.88 -1.88
C PRO A 125 -40.69 -25.14 -0.57
N PRO A 126 -41.55 -25.17 0.46
CA PRO A 126 -41.18 -24.75 1.80
C PRO A 126 -40.03 -25.58 2.36
N ASP A 127 -39.22 -25.07 3.29
CA ASP A 127 -38.04 -25.74 3.80
C ASP A 127 -38.30 -27.17 4.23
N TYR A 128 -39.34 -27.46 4.95
CA TYR A 128 -39.72 -28.85 5.37
C TYR A 128 -40.05 -29.82 4.24
N GLN A 129 -39.96 -29.40 2.99
CA GLN A 129 -40.15 -30.21 1.77
C GLN A 129 -39.00 -29.99 0.78
N ASN A 130 -37.91 -29.39 1.24
CA ASN A 130 -36.80 -28.99 0.40
C ASN A 130 -35.49 -29.49 1.00
N VAL A 131 -34.84 -30.44 0.43
CA VAL A 131 -33.56 -31.01 0.90
C VAL A 131 -32.33 -30.13 0.72
N ASP A 132 -32.51 -28.89 0.26
CA ASP A 132 -31.50 -27.84 0.05
C ASP A 132 -32.24 -26.51 0.25
N SER A 133 -32.46 -26.12 1.53
CA SER A 133 -33.40 -25.08 1.93
C SER A 133 -33.01 -23.68 1.44
N ASP A 134 -31.74 -23.39 1.29
CA ASP A 134 -31.25 -22.08 0.87
C ASP A 134 -30.83 -22.02 -0.61
N ASP A 135 -30.97 -23.16 -1.36
CA ASP A 135 -30.60 -23.29 -2.78
C ASP A 135 -29.10 -23.06 -3.05
N ASP A 136 -28.23 -23.36 -2.12
CA ASP A 136 -26.80 -23.17 -2.30
C ASP A 136 -26.11 -24.39 -2.96
N GLY A 137 -26.75 -25.58 -2.91
CA GLY A 137 -26.34 -26.84 -3.53
C GLY A 137 -25.53 -27.74 -2.61
N VAL A 138 -25.44 -27.45 -1.33
CA VAL A 138 -25.15 -28.41 -0.26
C VAL A 138 -26.49 -28.91 0.27
N SER A 139 -26.57 -30.07 0.85
CA SER A 139 -27.84 -30.59 1.35
C SER A 139 -28.01 -30.23 2.82
N ASP A 140 -29.26 -29.94 3.24
CA ASP A 140 -29.62 -29.67 4.62
C ASP A 140 -29.12 -30.78 5.57
N ALA A 141 -29.14 -32.03 5.13
CA ALA A 141 -28.60 -33.16 5.86
C ALA A 141 -27.09 -33.09 6.13
N ASP A 142 -26.32 -32.57 5.19
CA ASP A 142 -24.87 -32.40 5.34
C ASP A 142 -24.54 -31.18 6.23
N GLU A 143 -25.27 -30.11 6.06
CA GLU A 143 -25.06 -28.83 6.79
C GLU A 143 -25.52 -28.91 8.25
N ALA A 144 -26.69 -29.51 8.50
CA ALA A 144 -27.22 -29.68 9.84
C ALA A 144 -26.26 -30.44 10.78
N ARG A 145 -25.30 -31.17 10.23
CA ARG A 145 -24.36 -32.04 10.94
C ARG A 145 -22.89 -31.72 10.64
N ARG A 146 -22.59 -30.65 9.98
CA ARG A 146 -21.21 -30.29 9.54
C ARG A 146 -20.52 -31.45 8.80
N SER A 147 -21.23 -32.17 7.98
CA SER A 147 -20.74 -33.36 7.26
C SER A 147 -20.43 -33.05 5.81
N TYR A 148 -19.67 -31.99 5.60
CA TYR A 148 -19.38 -31.49 4.25
C TYR A 148 -18.52 -32.45 3.44
N PRO A 149 -18.79 -32.62 2.12
CA PRO A 149 -18.05 -33.48 1.24
C PRO A 149 -16.55 -33.18 1.20
N GLY A 150 -15.72 -34.15 1.58
CA GLY A 150 -14.25 -34.02 1.59
C GLY A 150 -13.63 -33.77 2.97
N PHE A 151 -14.44 -33.50 3.99
CA PHE A 151 -14.01 -33.36 5.37
C PHE A 151 -14.33 -34.61 6.20
N ALA A 152 -13.79 -34.67 7.43
CA ALA A 152 -14.08 -35.80 8.30
C ALA A 152 -15.57 -35.81 8.65
N ALA A 153 -16.23 -36.94 8.38
CA ALA A 153 -17.64 -37.11 8.69
C ALA A 153 -17.89 -36.84 10.19
N ASP A 154 -18.96 -36.13 10.49
CA ASP A 154 -19.42 -35.96 11.85
C ASP A 154 -19.74 -37.33 12.48
N THR A 155 -19.17 -37.56 13.65
CA THR A 155 -19.36 -38.80 14.41
C THR A 155 -20.49 -38.72 15.44
N ARG A 156 -21.17 -37.55 15.55
CA ARG A 156 -22.31 -37.37 16.44
C ARG A 156 -23.49 -38.25 16.00
N PRO A 157 -24.40 -38.60 16.91
CA PRO A 157 -25.64 -39.28 16.54
C PRO A 157 -26.46 -38.45 15.54
N ALA A 158 -27.30 -39.08 14.76
CA ALA A 158 -28.29 -38.38 13.95
C ALA A 158 -29.14 -37.45 14.84
N LEU A 159 -29.53 -36.28 14.29
CA LEU A 159 -30.40 -35.35 14.99
C LEU A 159 -31.70 -36.09 15.43
N MET A 160 -32.08 -35.83 16.69
CA MET A 160 -33.34 -36.33 17.23
C MET A 160 -34.33 -35.19 17.31
N CYS A 161 -35.61 -35.47 17.48
CA CYS A 161 -36.63 -34.45 17.69
C CYS A 161 -36.25 -33.48 18.78
N GLY A 162 -36.15 -32.22 18.42
CA GLY A 162 -35.76 -31.13 19.31
C GLY A 162 -34.27 -30.86 19.42
N ASP A 163 -33.41 -31.62 18.74
CA ASP A 163 -32.02 -31.24 18.57
C ASP A 163 -31.94 -30.09 17.56
N LEU A 164 -31.20 -29.04 17.87
CA LEU A 164 -30.99 -27.93 16.95
C LEU A 164 -29.92 -28.30 15.92
N PRO A 165 -30.15 -27.99 14.64
CA PRO A 165 -29.09 -28.02 13.63
C PRO A 165 -27.94 -27.07 14.02
N ASP A 166 -26.77 -27.30 13.42
CA ASP A 166 -25.61 -26.48 13.70
C ASP A 166 -25.77 -25.04 13.13
N ASP A 167 -25.10 -24.10 13.80
CA ASP A 167 -24.93 -22.69 13.48
C ASP A 167 -23.46 -22.40 13.75
N CYS A 168 -22.64 -22.30 12.69
CA CYS A 168 -21.18 -22.30 12.81
C CYS A 168 -20.62 -20.95 13.24
N ASP A 169 -21.20 -19.87 12.79
CA ASP A 169 -20.79 -18.51 13.10
C ASP A 169 -21.58 -17.88 14.26
N ALA A 170 -22.65 -18.55 14.69
CA ALA A 170 -23.55 -18.13 15.78
C ALA A 170 -24.31 -16.81 15.49
N ASP A 171 -24.68 -16.57 14.25
CA ASP A 171 -25.44 -15.39 13.84
C ASP A 171 -26.97 -15.56 14.06
N GLY A 172 -27.42 -16.79 14.33
CA GLY A 172 -28.81 -17.16 14.61
C GLY A 172 -29.53 -17.80 13.44
N TYR A 173 -28.89 -17.94 12.29
CA TYR A 173 -29.31 -18.83 11.21
C TYR A 173 -28.58 -20.16 11.38
N THR A 174 -29.30 -21.23 11.20
CA THR A 174 -28.70 -22.58 11.17
C THR A 174 -28.10 -22.83 9.80
N ASN A 175 -27.00 -23.59 9.71
CA ASN A 175 -26.24 -23.76 8.48
C ASN A 175 -27.09 -24.10 7.25
N HIS A 176 -28.09 -24.98 7.36
CA HIS A 176 -29.01 -25.36 6.28
C HIS A 176 -29.90 -24.20 5.75
N ARG A 177 -29.77 -23.02 6.30
CA ARG A 177 -30.46 -21.78 5.92
C ARG A 177 -29.50 -20.62 5.75
N ASP A 178 -28.21 -20.90 5.85
CA ASP A 178 -27.16 -19.92 5.74
C ASP A 178 -26.21 -20.31 4.62
N ARG A 179 -26.15 -19.52 3.59
CA ARG A 179 -25.31 -19.74 2.41
C ARG A 179 -23.82 -19.54 2.64
N ASP A 180 -23.45 -19.05 3.79
CA ASP A 180 -22.08 -18.71 4.18
C ASP A 180 -21.94 -19.02 5.67
N SER A 181 -21.99 -20.33 5.98
CA SER A 181 -22.15 -20.88 7.33
C SER A 181 -21.10 -20.42 8.35
N ASP A 182 -19.93 -19.92 7.91
CA ASP A 182 -18.88 -19.37 8.81
C ASP A 182 -18.64 -17.88 8.62
N ASN A 183 -19.44 -17.23 7.74
CA ASN A 183 -19.41 -15.79 7.46
C ASN A 183 -18.03 -15.27 7.03
N ASP A 184 -17.23 -16.09 6.33
CA ASP A 184 -15.93 -15.67 5.81
C ASP A 184 -16.05 -14.89 4.48
N GLY A 185 -17.22 -14.99 3.81
CA GLY A 185 -17.53 -14.32 2.53
C GLY A 185 -17.36 -15.22 1.30
N LEU A 186 -17.04 -16.50 1.46
CA LEU A 186 -17.29 -17.56 0.49
C LEU A 186 -18.65 -18.18 0.78
N THR A 187 -19.35 -18.63 -0.23
CA THR A 187 -20.56 -19.44 -0.03
C THR A 187 -20.18 -20.91 0.20
N ASP A 188 -20.98 -21.64 0.95
CA ASP A 188 -20.82 -23.09 1.17
C ASP A 188 -20.70 -23.84 -0.17
N ARG A 189 -21.47 -23.42 -1.18
CA ARG A 189 -21.31 -23.89 -2.55
C ARG A 189 -19.94 -23.64 -3.16
N GLU A 190 -19.38 -22.43 -3.00
CA GLU A 190 -18.04 -22.12 -3.52
C GLU A 190 -16.99 -22.95 -2.81
N GLU A 191 -17.15 -23.12 -1.52
CA GLU A 191 -16.26 -23.93 -0.70
C GLU A 191 -16.31 -25.41 -1.08
N ALA A 192 -17.49 -25.99 -1.12
CA ALA A 192 -17.67 -27.38 -1.49
C ALA A 192 -17.20 -27.69 -2.91
N THR A 193 -17.41 -26.79 -3.87
CA THR A 193 -17.18 -27.07 -5.30
C THR A 193 -15.87 -26.53 -5.85
N ARG A 194 -15.42 -25.35 -5.42
CA ARG A 194 -14.31 -24.61 -6.03
C ARG A 194 -13.05 -24.60 -5.18
N THR A 195 -13.15 -24.14 -3.93
CA THR A 195 -11.99 -24.00 -3.04
C THR A 195 -11.66 -25.28 -2.31
N ARG A 196 -12.68 -26.09 -2.03
CA ARG A 196 -12.63 -27.29 -1.20
C ARG A 196 -12.22 -26.98 0.24
N SER A 197 -12.55 -25.76 0.69
CA SER A 197 -12.47 -25.35 2.07
C SER A 197 -13.68 -25.89 2.86
N ASN A 198 -13.64 -25.72 4.17
CA ASN A 198 -14.67 -26.20 5.07
C ASN A 198 -15.69 -25.11 5.36
N PRO A 199 -16.94 -25.22 4.93
CA PRO A 199 -17.97 -24.21 5.11
C PRO A 199 -18.23 -23.74 6.55
N CYS A 200 -17.73 -24.46 7.53
CA CYS A 200 -17.84 -24.09 8.95
C CYS A 200 -16.54 -23.52 9.55
N VAL A 201 -15.54 -23.20 8.75
CA VAL A 201 -14.24 -22.79 9.29
C VAL A 201 -13.58 -21.75 8.38
N ALA A 202 -13.68 -20.51 8.69
CA ALA A 202 -13.18 -19.35 7.94
C ALA A 202 -11.64 -19.34 7.64
N ASP A 203 -10.89 -20.27 8.20
CA ASP A 203 -9.46 -20.54 7.97
C ASP A 203 -9.28 -22.04 8.08
N THR A 204 -9.55 -22.76 6.98
CA THR A 204 -9.62 -24.22 6.94
C THR A 204 -8.32 -24.90 7.34
N ASP A 205 -7.18 -24.38 6.96
CA ASP A 205 -5.87 -24.99 7.25
C ASP A 205 -5.20 -24.44 8.50
N GLY A 206 -5.77 -23.38 9.10
CA GLY A 206 -5.33 -22.83 10.39
C GLY A 206 -4.02 -22.05 10.32
N ASP A 207 -3.65 -21.53 9.15
CA ASP A 207 -2.39 -20.81 8.94
C ASP A 207 -2.47 -19.32 9.29
N GLY A 208 -3.66 -18.80 9.59
CA GLY A 208 -3.96 -17.43 9.97
C GLY A 208 -4.34 -16.52 8.80
N VAL A 209 -4.61 -17.08 7.62
CA VAL A 209 -5.17 -16.39 6.45
C VAL A 209 -6.53 -17.05 6.14
N GLY A 210 -7.60 -16.26 6.06
CA GLY A 210 -8.93 -16.80 5.81
C GLY A 210 -9.10 -17.27 4.35
N ASP A 211 -9.98 -18.26 4.15
CA ASP A 211 -10.20 -18.98 2.91
C ASP A 211 -10.60 -18.07 1.74
N LEU A 212 -11.44 -17.06 2.00
CA LEU A 212 -11.78 -16.01 1.03
C LEU A 212 -10.53 -15.28 0.51
N ILE A 213 -9.63 -14.89 1.43
CA ILE A 213 -8.40 -14.15 1.07
C ILE A 213 -7.52 -15.04 0.19
N GLU A 214 -7.35 -16.30 0.55
CA GLU A 214 -6.54 -17.24 -0.18
C GLU A 214 -7.13 -17.56 -1.55
N SER A 215 -8.42 -17.86 -1.60
CA SER A 215 -9.15 -18.07 -2.84
C SER A 215 -8.99 -16.88 -3.81
N ALA A 216 -9.15 -15.67 -3.30
CA ALA A 216 -9.01 -14.43 -4.08
C ALA A 216 -7.56 -14.18 -4.51
N ALA A 217 -6.59 -14.52 -3.68
CA ALA A 217 -5.16 -14.36 -3.96
C ALA A 217 -4.60 -15.45 -4.89
N GLY A 218 -5.32 -16.58 -5.04
CA GLY A 218 -4.89 -17.73 -5.80
C GLY A 218 -3.93 -18.66 -5.02
N SER A 219 -3.91 -18.57 -3.69
CA SER A 219 -3.34 -19.58 -2.80
C SER A 219 -4.38 -20.65 -2.48
N SER A 220 -4.00 -21.70 -1.74
CA SER A 220 -4.86 -22.82 -1.43
C SER A 220 -5.36 -22.74 0.00
N PRO A 221 -6.68 -22.62 0.24
CA PRO A 221 -7.27 -22.60 1.59
C PRO A 221 -7.05 -23.87 2.43
N THR A 222 -6.52 -24.92 1.83
CA THR A 222 -6.33 -26.23 2.50
C THR A 222 -4.87 -26.65 2.62
N ASP A 223 -3.92 -25.77 2.31
CA ASP A 223 -2.48 -26.01 2.42
C ASP A 223 -1.78 -24.88 3.16
N PRO A 224 -1.44 -25.04 4.47
CA PRO A 224 -0.85 -23.99 5.30
C PRO A 224 0.52 -23.50 4.82
N MET A 225 1.09 -24.10 3.77
CA MET A 225 2.32 -23.64 3.12
C MET A 225 2.04 -22.76 1.89
N SER A 226 0.79 -22.70 1.42
CA SER A 226 0.34 -21.93 0.26
C SER A 226 -0.26 -20.61 0.69
N ARG A 227 0.57 -19.61 0.94
CA ARG A 227 0.12 -18.31 1.44
C ARG A 227 0.09 -17.24 0.36
N PRO A 228 -0.78 -16.23 0.49
CA PRO A 228 -0.72 -15.02 -0.32
C PRO A 228 0.67 -14.34 -0.25
N PRO A 229 1.06 -13.57 -1.27
CA PRO A 229 2.34 -12.87 -1.30
C PRO A 229 2.56 -11.99 -0.06
N ALA A 230 3.70 -12.14 0.62
CA ALA A 230 4.05 -11.37 1.80
C ALA A 230 4.13 -9.86 1.50
N GLY A 231 3.69 -9.02 2.42
CA GLY A 231 3.71 -7.55 2.30
C GLY A 231 2.53 -6.95 1.54
N SER A 232 1.51 -7.76 1.21
CA SER A 232 0.24 -7.32 0.66
C SER A 232 -0.82 -7.21 1.77
N LEU A 233 -1.71 -6.24 1.62
CA LEU A 233 -2.86 -6.10 2.49
C LEU A 233 -4.11 -6.60 1.79
N TYR A 234 -4.86 -7.46 2.44
CA TYR A 234 -6.18 -7.91 2.00
C TYR A 234 -7.25 -7.31 2.91
N VAL A 235 -8.32 -6.78 2.30
CA VAL A 235 -9.44 -6.16 3.01
C VAL A 235 -10.74 -6.63 2.34
N THR A 236 -11.60 -7.27 3.10
CA THR A 236 -12.94 -7.64 2.63
C THR A 236 -13.89 -6.46 2.84
N LEU A 237 -14.56 -6.02 1.79
CA LEU A 237 -15.45 -4.87 1.78
C LEU A 237 -16.79 -5.21 1.10
N PRO A 238 -17.77 -5.77 1.83
CA PRO A 238 -19.13 -5.90 1.34
C PRO A 238 -19.69 -4.56 0.88
N HIS A 239 -20.61 -4.56 -0.08
CA HIS A 239 -21.26 -3.32 -0.49
C HIS A 239 -22.15 -2.78 0.64
N MET A 240 -21.91 -1.51 1.03
CA MET A 240 -22.66 -0.86 2.10
C MET A 240 -22.65 -1.65 3.43
N ASP A 241 -21.50 -2.20 3.78
CA ASP A 241 -21.29 -2.96 5.02
C ASP A 241 -21.99 -2.28 6.21
N PRO A 242 -22.95 -2.97 6.89
CA PRO A 242 -23.69 -2.40 8.01
C PRO A 242 -22.79 -2.08 9.22
N MET A 243 -21.63 -2.72 9.35
CA MET A 243 -20.62 -2.39 10.36
C MET A 243 -19.91 -1.07 10.05
N GLY A 244 -20.12 -0.52 8.84
CA GLY A 244 -19.56 0.75 8.41
C GLY A 244 -18.09 0.67 7.97
N PRO A 245 -17.43 1.83 7.81
CA PRO A 245 -16.06 1.89 7.31
C PRO A 245 -15.05 1.18 8.23
N GLN A 246 -14.16 0.40 7.64
CA GLN A 246 -13.05 -0.25 8.32
C GLN A 246 -11.82 0.66 8.34
N THR A 247 -11.07 0.67 9.44
CA THR A 247 -9.86 1.47 9.58
C THR A 247 -8.65 0.59 9.87
N ARG A 248 -7.54 0.84 9.16
CA ARG A 248 -6.26 0.15 9.33
C ARG A 248 -5.11 1.15 9.36
N SER A 249 -4.04 0.85 10.08
CA SER A 249 -2.84 1.68 10.16
C SER A 249 -1.65 0.98 9.52
N PHE A 250 -0.83 1.74 8.77
CA PHE A 250 0.33 1.21 8.05
C PHE A 250 1.56 2.05 8.29
N ASP A 251 2.68 1.38 8.49
CA ASP A 251 3.99 1.97 8.68
C ASP A 251 4.75 1.99 7.35
N PHE A 252 5.34 3.14 7.04
CA PHE A 252 6.10 3.36 5.81
C PHE A 252 7.48 3.90 6.11
N SER A 253 8.47 3.40 5.36
CA SER A 253 9.81 3.95 5.36
C SER A 253 9.86 5.25 4.58
N THR A 254 10.58 6.24 5.09
CA THR A 254 10.78 7.53 4.40
C THR A 254 12.14 7.62 3.70
N ARG A 255 12.88 6.53 3.61
CA ARG A 255 14.16 6.45 2.91
C ARG A 255 13.97 6.47 1.40
N ILE A 256 14.88 7.14 0.70
CA ILE A 256 14.93 7.09 -0.76
C ILE A 256 15.38 5.70 -1.18
N ARG A 257 14.47 4.93 -1.81
CA ARG A 257 14.73 3.59 -2.36
C ARG A 257 14.73 3.55 -3.88
N SER A 258 14.33 4.65 -4.52
CA SER A 258 14.18 4.71 -5.97
C SER A 258 14.68 6.04 -6.48
N ALA A 259 15.70 6.03 -7.34
CA ALA A 259 16.28 7.25 -7.90
C ALA A 259 16.87 7.04 -9.30
N ASP A 260 16.91 8.12 -10.04
CA ASP A 260 17.52 8.23 -11.35
C ASP A 260 18.74 9.15 -11.27
N ILE A 261 19.95 8.59 -11.39
CA ILE A 261 21.20 9.33 -11.21
C ILE A 261 21.84 9.59 -12.58
N MET A 262 21.89 10.88 -12.96
CA MET A 262 22.59 11.32 -14.16
C MET A 262 23.95 11.91 -13.77
N PHE A 263 25.02 11.26 -14.20
CA PHE A 263 26.37 11.80 -14.11
C PHE A 263 26.60 12.79 -15.25
N LEU A 264 26.91 14.03 -14.91
CA LEU A 264 27.28 15.08 -15.85
C LEU A 264 28.75 15.42 -15.63
N VAL A 265 29.58 15.13 -16.63
CA VAL A 265 31.03 15.33 -16.57
C VAL A 265 31.43 16.50 -17.44
N ASP A 266 32.10 17.45 -16.85
CA ASP A 266 32.88 18.44 -17.58
C ASP A 266 34.02 17.72 -18.32
N THR A 267 34.09 17.93 -19.63
CA THR A 267 35.13 17.31 -20.46
C THR A 267 36.04 18.34 -21.14
N THR A 268 36.17 19.51 -20.52
CA THR A 268 37.20 20.50 -20.90
C THR A 268 38.62 20.00 -20.64
N GLY A 269 39.62 20.67 -21.18
CA GLY A 269 41.00 20.17 -21.23
C GLY A 269 41.63 19.83 -19.86
N SER A 270 41.24 20.57 -18.80
CA SER A 270 41.72 20.38 -17.42
C SER A 270 41.23 19.11 -16.74
N MET A 271 40.12 18.52 -17.21
CA MET A 271 39.41 17.42 -16.54
C MET A 271 39.98 16.02 -16.78
N SER A 272 41.13 15.86 -17.46
CA SER A 272 41.68 14.55 -17.84
C SER A 272 41.86 13.57 -16.67
N GLY A 273 42.31 14.07 -15.52
CA GLY A 273 42.48 13.27 -14.28
C GLY A 273 41.16 12.79 -13.71
N THR A 274 40.15 13.67 -13.67
CA THR A 274 38.81 13.37 -13.18
C THR A 274 38.08 12.37 -14.08
N ILE A 275 38.17 12.55 -15.40
CA ILE A 275 37.63 11.59 -16.38
C ILE A 275 38.22 10.22 -16.16
N THR A 276 39.55 10.12 -15.94
CA THR A 276 40.23 8.86 -15.66
C THR A 276 39.74 8.25 -14.35
N ALA A 277 39.58 9.03 -13.30
CA ALA A 277 39.06 8.57 -12.01
C ALA A 277 37.62 8.02 -12.14
N VAL A 278 36.71 8.77 -12.79
CA VAL A 278 35.33 8.33 -13.03
C VAL A 278 35.30 7.03 -13.85
N ARG A 279 36.09 6.96 -14.93
CA ARG A 279 36.20 5.77 -15.79
C ARG A 279 36.63 4.53 -15.00
N ASN A 280 37.60 4.66 -14.11
CA ASN A 280 38.15 3.53 -13.35
C ASN A 280 37.28 3.11 -12.18
N THR A 281 36.40 3.97 -11.68
CA THR A 281 35.70 3.75 -10.38
C THR A 281 34.19 3.65 -10.49
N LEU A 282 33.57 4.03 -11.62
CA LEU A 282 32.11 4.13 -11.71
C LEU A 282 31.42 2.80 -11.39
N SER A 283 31.75 1.71 -12.11
CA SER A 283 31.10 0.42 -11.93
C SER A 283 31.70 -0.41 -10.80
N THR A 284 32.98 -0.14 -10.43
CA THR A 284 33.69 -0.95 -9.44
C THR A 284 33.57 -0.42 -8.02
N THR A 285 33.31 0.87 -7.86
CA THR A 285 33.36 1.55 -6.57
C THR A 285 32.14 2.44 -6.34
N ILE A 286 31.84 3.36 -7.28
CA ILE A 286 30.77 4.38 -7.11
C ILE A 286 29.41 3.71 -7.05
N VAL A 287 29.01 2.97 -8.08
CA VAL A 287 27.70 2.32 -8.13
C VAL A 287 27.50 1.30 -7.01
N PRO A 288 28.44 0.37 -6.74
CA PRO A 288 28.30 -0.53 -5.60
C PRO A 288 28.24 0.19 -4.25
N GLY A 289 28.95 1.31 -4.10
CA GLY A 289 28.90 2.14 -2.92
C GLY A 289 27.55 2.79 -2.71
N ILE A 290 26.93 3.32 -3.77
CA ILE A 290 25.58 3.87 -3.77
C ILE A 290 24.55 2.81 -3.40
N VAL A 291 24.59 1.64 -4.06
CA VAL A 291 23.66 0.53 -3.78
C VAL A 291 23.75 0.08 -2.32
N ARG A 292 24.96 -0.01 -1.78
CA ARG A 292 25.17 -0.36 -0.36
C ARG A 292 24.60 0.70 0.59
N ALA A 293 24.74 1.98 0.24
CA ALA A 293 24.25 3.09 1.07
C ALA A 293 22.72 3.18 1.12
N ILE A 294 22.05 2.88 0.00
CA ILE A 294 20.60 2.92 -0.12
C ILE A 294 19.95 1.64 0.41
N GLY A 295 20.59 0.50 0.21
CA GLY A 295 20.14 -0.80 0.69
C GLY A 295 19.61 -1.73 -0.39
N PRO A 296 19.29 -2.98 -0.05
CA PRO A 296 18.78 -3.98 -0.98
C PRO A 296 17.40 -3.59 -1.52
N GLY A 297 17.10 -4.03 -2.74
CA GLY A 297 15.81 -3.77 -3.39
C GLY A 297 15.66 -2.34 -3.94
N ALA A 298 16.72 -1.54 -3.99
CA ALA A 298 16.69 -0.19 -4.54
C ALA A 298 16.48 -0.21 -6.07
N ASP A 299 15.48 0.56 -6.55
CA ASP A 299 15.19 0.75 -7.98
C ASP A 299 15.98 1.95 -8.50
N MET A 300 17.21 1.72 -8.94
CA MET A 300 18.14 2.75 -9.38
C MET A 300 18.38 2.68 -10.88
N ARG A 301 18.42 3.86 -11.53
CA ARG A 301 18.93 3.99 -12.90
C ARG A 301 20.10 4.95 -12.95
N TYR A 302 21.02 4.69 -13.88
CA TYR A 302 22.26 5.44 -14.05
C TYR A 302 22.39 5.91 -15.49
N GLY A 303 22.72 7.19 -15.68
CA GLY A 303 23.00 7.79 -16.98
C GLY A 303 24.36 8.48 -17.00
N MET A 304 24.85 8.77 -18.18
CA MET A 304 26.12 9.47 -18.41
C MET A 304 25.94 10.56 -19.45
N SER A 305 26.37 11.75 -19.11
CA SER A 305 26.39 12.91 -20.00
C SER A 305 27.67 13.71 -19.82
N GLU A 306 28.00 14.52 -20.82
CA GLU A 306 29.15 15.41 -20.80
C GLU A 306 28.75 16.82 -21.24
N HIS A 307 29.47 17.79 -20.79
CA HIS A 307 29.42 19.15 -21.28
C HIS A 307 30.84 19.73 -21.45
N ARG A 308 30.93 20.78 -22.19
CA ARG A 308 32.06 21.69 -22.32
C ARG A 308 31.52 23.11 -22.26
N ASP A 309 31.77 23.85 -23.33
CA ASP A 309 31.22 25.18 -23.53
C ASP A 309 30.31 25.28 -24.72
N PHE A 310 29.67 26.42 -24.94
CA PHE A 310 28.97 26.69 -26.17
C PHE A 310 29.95 26.79 -27.35
N ALA A 311 29.59 26.15 -28.48
CA ALA A 311 30.45 26.09 -29.61
C ALA A 311 30.75 27.49 -30.20
N ASN A 312 31.94 27.96 -29.98
CA ASN A 312 32.47 29.20 -30.51
C ASN A 312 33.47 28.91 -31.68
N GLY A 313 33.13 27.92 -32.50
CA GLY A 313 33.90 27.53 -33.68
C GLY A 313 34.93 26.41 -33.50
N GLY A 314 35.07 25.83 -32.32
CA GLY A 314 36.17 24.90 -31.95
C GLY A 314 35.79 23.46 -31.64
N GLY A 315 34.55 23.03 -31.83
CA GLY A 315 34.15 21.66 -31.55
C GLY A 315 33.63 21.46 -30.11
N ASP A 316 33.42 22.52 -29.35
CA ASP A 316 32.75 22.48 -28.04
C ASP A 316 31.25 22.31 -28.17
N PHE A 317 30.60 21.90 -27.12
CA PHE A 317 29.16 21.64 -27.05
C PHE A 317 28.66 21.84 -25.62
N ALA A 318 27.48 22.40 -25.49
CA ALA A 318 26.90 22.66 -24.18
C ALA A 318 26.39 21.40 -23.48
N LEU A 319 25.98 20.37 -24.20
CA LEU A 319 25.54 19.09 -23.64
C LEU A 319 25.66 17.96 -24.68
N ARG A 320 26.13 16.82 -24.25
CA ARG A 320 25.94 15.53 -24.94
C ARG A 320 25.47 14.48 -23.96
N VAL A 321 24.38 13.78 -24.29
CA VAL A 321 23.95 12.61 -23.54
C VAL A 321 24.63 11.39 -24.17
N LEU A 322 25.54 10.79 -23.42
CA LEU A 322 26.30 9.61 -23.84
C LEU A 322 25.52 8.33 -23.58
N GLN A 323 24.85 8.26 -22.44
CA GLN A 323 23.99 7.16 -22.04
C GLN A 323 22.79 7.72 -21.26
N ARG A 324 21.57 7.42 -21.72
CA ARG A 324 20.36 7.72 -20.98
C ARG A 324 20.24 6.82 -19.75
N LEU A 325 19.36 7.20 -18.86
CA LEU A 325 19.13 6.45 -17.63
C LEU A 325 18.70 5.00 -17.90
N ASP A 326 19.43 4.05 -17.35
CA ASP A 326 19.20 2.62 -17.50
C ASP A 326 19.51 1.88 -16.18
N ALA A 327 18.79 0.80 -15.92
CA ALA A 327 18.99 -0.03 -14.73
C ALA A 327 20.34 -0.78 -14.75
N ASN A 328 20.89 -1.02 -15.95
CA ASN A 328 22.19 -1.65 -16.12
C ASN A 328 23.32 -0.60 -16.03
N PRO A 329 24.06 -0.52 -14.92
CA PRO A 329 25.11 0.47 -14.73
C PRO A 329 26.29 0.29 -15.68
N MET A 330 26.45 -0.90 -16.27
CA MET A 330 27.53 -1.17 -17.24
C MET A 330 27.36 -0.35 -18.52
N LEU A 331 26.13 0.05 -18.87
CA LEU A 331 25.91 0.94 -20.03
C LEU A 331 26.53 2.32 -19.77
N SER A 332 26.33 2.87 -18.57
CA SER A 332 26.97 4.13 -18.16
C SER A 332 28.49 3.98 -18.00
N GLN A 333 28.97 2.83 -17.50
CA GLN A 333 30.40 2.53 -17.46
C GLN A 333 31.00 2.53 -18.89
N ASN A 334 30.38 1.85 -19.84
CA ASN A 334 30.84 1.82 -21.21
C ASN A 334 30.81 3.21 -21.85
N ALA A 335 29.84 4.06 -21.49
CA ALA A 335 29.76 5.44 -21.97
C ALA A 335 30.99 6.28 -21.52
N THR A 336 31.60 5.98 -20.37
CA THR A 336 32.79 6.72 -19.91
C THR A 336 33.97 6.61 -20.89
N THR A 337 34.04 5.57 -21.73
CA THR A 337 35.11 5.42 -22.74
C THR A 337 35.07 6.51 -23.80
N ARG A 338 33.91 7.15 -23.97
CA ARG A 338 33.70 8.26 -24.92
C ARG A 338 34.07 9.63 -24.32
N LEU A 339 34.23 9.73 -23.00
CA LEU A 339 34.68 10.97 -22.36
C LEU A 339 36.12 11.26 -22.80
N ALA A 340 36.38 12.43 -23.29
CA ALA A 340 37.73 12.86 -23.70
C ALA A 340 37.95 14.33 -23.33
N ALA A 341 38.98 14.61 -22.56
CA ALA A 341 39.36 15.97 -22.20
C ALA A 341 39.85 16.74 -23.45
N ALA A 342 39.09 17.77 -23.82
CA ALA A 342 39.43 18.64 -24.94
C ALA A 342 38.54 19.90 -24.95
N GLY A 343 38.95 20.97 -25.61
CA GLY A 343 38.16 22.21 -25.69
C GLY A 343 38.15 23.01 -24.38
N GLY A 344 37.16 23.87 -24.23
CA GLY A 344 37.10 24.84 -23.13
C GLY A 344 37.98 26.05 -23.46
N GLY A 345 37.50 26.95 -24.29
CA GLY A 345 38.31 28.05 -24.83
C GLY A 345 38.41 29.25 -23.91
N ASP A 346 37.47 29.42 -22.99
CA ASP A 346 37.47 30.46 -21.96
C ASP A 346 37.26 29.88 -20.57
N GLY A 347 37.21 30.71 -19.52
CA GLY A 347 37.21 30.19 -18.15
C GLY A 347 35.91 29.69 -17.59
N PRO A 348 34.72 30.24 -17.91
CA PRO A 348 33.42 29.71 -17.56
C PRO A 348 32.94 28.69 -18.59
N GLU A 349 32.14 27.71 -18.13
CA GLU A 349 31.63 26.61 -18.97
C GLU A 349 30.10 26.50 -18.88
N SER A 350 29.48 25.60 -19.63
CA SER A 350 28.04 25.55 -19.90
C SER A 350 27.20 24.76 -18.87
N GLN A 351 27.64 24.59 -17.64
CA GLN A 351 26.98 23.76 -16.61
C GLN A 351 25.49 24.09 -16.42
N VAL A 352 25.15 25.39 -16.37
CA VAL A 352 23.76 25.86 -16.16
C VAL A 352 22.86 25.38 -17.31
N ALA A 353 23.30 25.57 -18.56
CA ALA A 353 22.55 25.15 -19.74
C ALA A 353 22.46 23.63 -19.86
N ALA A 354 23.53 22.91 -19.55
CA ALA A 354 23.57 21.45 -19.59
C ALA A 354 22.56 20.84 -18.60
N MET A 355 22.59 21.24 -17.34
CA MET A 355 21.66 20.75 -16.32
C MET A 355 20.20 21.12 -16.61
N HIS A 356 19.96 22.35 -17.06
CA HIS A 356 18.62 22.77 -17.46
C HIS A 356 18.08 21.89 -18.60
N SER A 357 18.88 21.62 -19.65
CA SER A 357 18.48 20.75 -20.77
C SER A 357 18.25 19.31 -20.32
N LEU A 358 19.09 18.77 -19.44
CA LEU A 358 18.91 17.42 -18.88
C LEU A 358 17.54 17.25 -18.19
N LEU A 359 17.09 18.25 -17.43
CA LEU A 359 15.82 18.18 -16.70
C LEU A 359 14.62 18.63 -17.51
N SER A 360 14.75 19.69 -18.30
CA SER A 360 13.63 20.29 -19.05
C SER A 360 13.36 19.61 -20.40
N GLY A 361 14.39 19.02 -21.02
CA GLY A 361 14.34 18.52 -22.38
C GLY A 361 14.58 19.61 -23.45
N PHE A 362 14.83 20.86 -23.07
CA PHE A 362 15.14 21.92 -24.03
C PHE A 362 16.43 21.60 -24.79
N GLY A 363 16.40 21.83 -26.10
CA GLY A 363 17.59 21.84 -26.96
C GLY A 363 18.10 23.25 -27.20
N LEU A 364 19.31 23.34 -27.74
CA LEU A 364 19.96 24.60 -28.13
C LEU A 364 20.31 24.55 -29.62
N PRO A 365 19.40 24.96 -30.53
CA PRO A 365 19.49 24.68 -31.98
C PRO A 365 20.70 25.25 -32.69
N GLN A 366 21.38 26.23 -32.10
CA GLN A 366 22.44 27.00 -32.78
C GLN A 366 23.86 26.51 -32.47
N TYR A 367 24.00 25.47 -31.60
CA TYR A 367 25.31 25.11 -31.01
C TYR A 367 25.60 23.64 -31.29
N GLY A 368 26.57 23.35 -32.12
CA GLY A 368 26.95 22.00 -32.51
C GLY A 368 27.14 21.04 -31.35
N GLY A 369 26.72 19.79 -31.52
CA GLY A 369 26.85 18.74 -30.51
C GLY A 369 25.87 18.81 -29.35
N THR A 370 25.09 19.87 -29.19
CA THR A 370 24.00 20.00 -28.22
C THR A 370 22.72 19.49 -28.87
N PRO A 371 21.77 18.88 -28.10
CA PRO A 371 20.48 18.56 -28.66
C PRO A 371 19.82 19.79 -29.29
N THR A 372 19.44 19.69 -30.59
CA THR A 372 18.98 20.84 -31.37
C THR A 372 17.48 21.08 -31.32
N ARG A 373 16.73 20.21 -30.63
CA ARG A 373 15.27 20.23 -30.48
C ARG A 373 14.85 19.86 -29.08
N MET A 374 13.58 19.96 -28.77
CA MET A 374 13.01 19.39 -27.55
C MET A 374 13.15 17.86 -27.54
N ALA A 375 13.38 17.31 -26.35
CA ALA A 375 13.31 15.87 -26.12
C ALA A 375 11.87 15.36 -26.35
N THR A 376 11.76 14.18 -26.92
CA THR A 376 10.49 13.51 -27.23
C THR A 376 10.45 12.12 -26.61
N ALA A 377 9.29 11.49 -26.57
CA ALA A 377 9.13 10.11 -26.13
C ALA A 377 10.08 9.14 -26.87
N ALA A 378 10.29 9.33 -28.18
CA ALA A 378 11.21 8.52 -28.97
C ALA A 378 12.67 8.59 -28.48
N ASP A 379 13.06 9.71 -27.90
CA ASP A 379 14.38 9.85 -27.29
C ASP A 379 14.50 9.02 -26.00
N CYS A 380 13.38 8.68 -25.38
CA CYS A 380 13.29 7.90 -24.14
C CYS A 380 12.76 6.47 -24.38
N GLY A 381 13.04 5.92 -25.57
CA GLY A 381 12.64 4.54 -25.90
C GLY A 381 11.13 4.32 -26.06
N GLY A 382 10.39 5.40 -26.33
CA GLY A 382 8.94 5.38 -26.49
C GLY A 382 8.18 5.73 -25.20
N ASP A 383 8.85 5.92 -24.08
CA ASP A 383 8.22 6.33 -22.83
C ASP A 383 7.81 7.81 -22.90
N ALA A 384 6.50 8.05 -23.07
CA ALA A 384 5.92 9.39 -23.15
C ALA A 384 5.85 10.09 -21.77
N THR A 385 6.06 9.36 -20.69
CA THR A 385 6.00 9.88 -19.32
C THR A 385 7.36 10.36 -18.84
N ALA A 386 8.45 9.81 -19.38
CA ALA A 386 9.81 10.23 -19.07
C ALA A 386 10.06 11.69 -19.49
N PHE A 387 10.91 12.38 -18.76
CA PHE A 387 11.17 13.79 -19.00
C PHE A 387 12.67 14.11 -19.13
N GLY A 388 12.92 15.23 -19.78
CA GLY A 388 14.29 15.72 -19.98
C GLY A 388 15.11 14.90 -20.98
N TRP A 389 16.31 15.39 -21.31
CA TRP A 389 17.25 14.64 -22.14
C TRP A 389 17.88 13.45 -21.42
N GLY A 390 17.81 13.43 -20.09
CA GLY A 390 18.22 12.30 -19.26
C GLY A 390 17.24 11.12 -19.31
N CYS A 391 16.00 11.35 -19.72
CA CYS A 391 14.89 10.39 -19.63
C CYS A 391 14.59 9.95 -18.20
N PHE A 392 14.44 10.94 -17.30
CA PHE A 392 14.07 10.70 -15.92
C PHE A 392 12.65 10.14 -15.82
N ARG A 393 12.47 9.16 -14.96
CA ARG A 393 11.17 8.53 -14.72
C ARG A 393 10.30 9.37 -13.78
N PRO A 394 9.00 9.53 -14.05
CA PRO A 394 8.09 10.13 -13.08
C PRO A 394 8.00 9.27 -11.81
N GLY A 395 7.82 9.91 -10.67
CA GLY A 395 7.73 9.21 -9.39
C GLY A 395 9.05 8.66 -8.85
N ARG A 396 10.18 8.90 -9.52
CA ARG A 396 11.52 8.56 -9.00
C ARG A 396 12.26 9.84 -8.65
N VAL A 397 13.23 9.72 -7.74
CA VAL A 397 14.04 10.86 -7.30
C VAL A 397 15.08 11.19 -8.38
N PRO A 398 14.97 12.33 -9.09
CA PRO A 398 15.98 12.73 -10.06
C PRO A 398 17.20 13.30 -9.34
N ILE A 399 18.40 12.82 -9.68
CA ILE A 399 19.66 13.30 -9.11
C ILE A 399 20.63 13.62 -10.24
N ILE A 400 21.18 14.84 -10.28
CA ILE A 400 22.29 15.19 -11.15
C ILE A 400 23.56 15.29 -10.32
N VAL A 401 24.58 14.51 -10.69
CA VAL A 401 25.91 14.55 -10.12
C VAL A 401 26.84 15.21 -11.11
N LEU A 402 27.28 16.44 -10.83
CA LEU A 402 28.17 17.22 -11.66
C LEU A 402 29.62 17.09 -11.20
N PHE A 403 30.52 16.81 -12.12
CA PHE A 403 31.98 16.88 -11.95
C PHE A 403 32.50 18.03 -12.80
N SER A 404 33.12 19.04 -12.19
CA SER A 404 33.69 20.18 -12.93
C SER A 404 34.80 20.87 -12.12
N ASP A 405 35.70 21.54 -12.81
CA ASP A 405 36.75 22.40 -12.23
C ASP A 405 36.70 23.85 -12.73
N ALA A 406 35.70 24.20 -13.54
CA ALA A 406 35.55 25.50 -14.15
C ALA A 406 34.40 26.32 -13.55
N ALA A 407 34.49 27.66 -13.61
CA ALA A 407 33.37 28.55 -13.30
C ALA A 407 32.18 28.30 -14.26
N TRP A 408 31.00 28.77 -13.86
CA TRP A 408 29.77 28.50 -14.63
C TRP A 408 29.29 29.77 -15.35
N HIS A 409 29.04 29.67 -16.63
CA HIS A 409 28.26 30.67 -17.32
C HIS A 409 26.86 30.77 -16.74
N ASN A 410 26.36 31.98 -16.61
CA ASN A 410 25.10 32.31 -15.92
C ASN A 410 25.02 31.83 -14.45
N GLY A 411 26.16 31.50 -13.84
CA GLY A 411 26.25 31.15 -12.42
C GLY A 411 26.14 32.39 -11.51
N THR A 412 25.92 32.18 -10.19
CA THR A 412 25.77 33.24 -9.19
C THR A 412 27.10 33.75 -8.64
N ALA A 413 28.18 32.99 -8.77
CA ALA A 413 29.45 33.22 -8.08
C ALA A 413 30.41 34.19 -8.77
N MET A 414 30.04 34.69 -9.95
CA MET A 414 30.95 35.54 -10.76
C MET A 414 30.27 36.86 -11.13
N PRO A 415 31.04 37.93 -11.31
CA PRO A 415 30.50 39.21 -11.72
C PRO A 415 29.80 39.09 -13.10
N THR A 416 29.06 40.14 -13.46
CA THR A 416 28.21 40.30 -14.64
C THR A 416 28.87 39.98 -15.99
N THR A 417 30.15 39.67 -16.03
CA THR A 417 30.95 39.32 -17.21
C THR A 417 30.76 37.86 -17.68
N ASN A 418 30.14 37.02 -16.88
CA ASN A 418 29.94 35.60 -17.23
C ASN A 418 28.58 35.29 -17.88
N PHE A 419 27.83 36.30 -18.28
CA PHE A 419 26.61 36.08 -19.04
C PHE A 419 26.95 35.77 -20.51
N TYR A 420 26.32 34.74 -21.03
CA TYR A 420 26.33 34.52 -22.49
C TYR A 420 25.53 35.64 -23.19
N SER A 421 26.18 36.73 -23.55
CA SER A 421 25.57 37.78 -24.37
C SER A 421 25.33 37.33 -25.81
N SER A 422 26.11 36.34 -26.28
CA SER A 422 26.07 35.80 -27.64
C SER A 422 25.14 34.57 -27.78
N VAL A 423 24.57 34.05 -26.69
CA VAL A 423 23.71 32.87 -26.65
C VAL A 423 22.36 33.22 -25.99
N PRO A 424 21.47 33.91 -26.73
CA PRO A 424 20.26 34.48 -26.11
C PRO A 424 19.28 33.44 -25.56
N MET A 425 19.40 32.17 -25.95
CA MET A 425 18.56 31.06 -25.47
C MET A 425 19.22 30.21 -24.37
N ALA A 426 20.41 30.57 -23.91
CA ALA A 426 21.05 29.86 -22.79
C ALA A 426 20.24 30.04 -21.51
N ALA A 427 20.01 28.95 -20.81
CA ALA A 427 19.25 28.97 -19.55
C ALA A 427 19.92 29.91 -18.53
N THR A 428 19.12 30.70 -17.87
CA THR A 428 19.54 31.52 -16.73
C THR A 428 19.57 30.70 -15.44
N TRP A 429 20.26 31.22 -14.41
CA TRP A 429 20.24 30.62 -13.07
C TRP A 429 18.82 30.41 -12.54
N THR A 430 17.97 31.41 -12.68
CA THR A 430 16.59 31.36 -12.21
C THR A 430 15.79 30.24 -12.90
N GLN A 431 15.99 30.06 -14.21
CA GLN A 431 15.33 28.97 -14.95
C GLN A 431 15.84 27.59 -14.51
N LEU A 432 17.15 27.46 -14.29
CA LEU A 432 17.74 26.21 -13.77
C LEU A 432 17.17 25.86 -12.40
N VAL A 433 17.17 26.80 -11.45
CA VAL A 433 16.64 26.60 -10.11
C VAL A 433 15.15 26.28 -10.16
N ALA A 434 14.38 26.98 -10.99
CA ALA A 434 12.95 26.70 -11.17
C ALA A 434 12.72 25.27 -11.70
N GLU A 435 13.57 24.80 -12.62
CA GLU A 435 13.44 23.44 -13.15
C GLU A 435 13.81 22.37 -12.11
N PHE A 436 14.88 22.56 -11.33
CA PHE A 436 15.19 21.69 -10.22
C PHE A 436 14.03 21.56 -9.21
N ARG A 437 13.41 22.70 -8.88
CA ARG A 437 12.27 22.72 -7.94
C ARG A 437 11.01 22.09 -8.55
N ARG A 438 10.73 22.35 -9.81
CA ARG A 438 9.57 21.81 -10.54
C ARG A 438 9.64 20.29 -10.68
N ARG A 439 10.85 19.76 -10.89
CA ARG A 439 11.12 18.32 -11.02
C ARG A 439 11.48 17.66 -9.70
N GLU A 440 11.52 18.43 -8.63
CA GLU A 440 11.94 17.97 -7.30
C GLU A 440 13.31 17.29 -7.31
N ALA A 441 14.15 17.70 -8.26
CA ALA A 441 15.45 17.11 -8.50
C ALA A 441 16.47 17.54 -7.42
N TYR A 442 17.39 16.65 -7.13
CA TYR A 442 18.55 16.93 -6.29
C TYR A 442 19.79 17.19 -7.14
N PHE A 443 20.64 18.06 -6.61
CA PHE A 443 21.91 18.39 -7.21
C PHE A 443 23.07 17.99 -6.28
N ILE A 444 24.05 17.29 -6.82
CA ILE A 444 25.31 16.98 -6.13
C ILE A 444 26.46 17.57 -6.94
N GLY A 445 27.17 18.52 -6.36
CA GLY A 445 28.35 19.13 -6.98
C GLY A 445 29.65 18.56 -6.46
N ILE A 446 30.48 18.04 -7.35
CA ILE A 446 31.85 17.60 -7.05
C ILE A 446 32.83 18.56 -7.74
N ASP A 447 33.34 19.49 -6.97
CA ASP A 447 34.37 20.43 -7.41
C ASP A 447 35.76 19.76 -7.33
N VAL A 448 36.49 19.83 -8.40
CA VAL A 448 37.77 19.10 -8.48
C VAL A 448 38.98 19.99 -8.35
N LEU A 449 38.88 21.32 -8.35
CA LEU A 449 40.05 22.21 -8.19
C LEU A 449 39.74 23.71 -8.01
N SER A 450 38.52 24.20 -8.27
CA SER A 450 38.23 25.65 -8.38
C SER A 450 37.33 26.18 -7.27
N THR A 451 37.70 27.32 -6.68
CA THR A 451 36.85 27.99 -5.70
C THR A 451 35.54 28.55 -6.31
N ALA A 452 35.58 28.99 -7.58
CA ALA A 452 34.43 29.55 -8.26
C ALA A 452 33.38 28.44 -8.56
N THR A 453 33.81 27.26 -9.01
CA THR A 453 32.95 26.09 -9.19
C THR A 453 32.28 25.69 -7.90
N TYR A 454 33.05 25.56 -6.82
CA TYR A 454 32.50 25.19 -5.51
C TYR A 454 31.46 26.19 -5.02
N THR A 455 31.66 27.49 -5.23
CA THR A 455 30.71 28.53 -4.83
C THR A 455 29.38 28.39 -5.60
N ASN A 456 29.43 28.14 -6.91
CA ASN A 456 28.25 27.85 -7.74
C ASN A 456 27.55 26.56 -7.30
N ALA A 457 28.31 25.49 -7.03
CA ALA A 457 27.76 24.22 -6.58
C ALA A 457 27.04 24.37 -5.22
N VAL A 458 27.64 25.07 -4.26
CA VAL A 458 27.01 25.38 -2.96
C VAL A 458 25.73 26.21 -3.15
N ALA A 459 25.76 27.20 -4.04
CA ALA A 459 24.61 28.05 -4.32
C ALA A 459 23.47 27.22 -4.95
N LEU A 460 23.76 26.36 -5.93
CA LEU A 460 22.73 25.51 -6.56
C LEU A 460 22.19 24.49 -5.59
N ALA A 461 23.03 23.83 -4.79
CA ALA A 461 22.56 22.90 -3.77
C ALA A 461 21.61 23.57 -2.76
N ARG A 462 21.92 24.81 -2.34
CA ARG A 462 21.03 25.61 -1.49
C ARG A 462 19.72 25.97 -2.20
N ASP A 463 19.82 26.51 -3.40
CA ASP A 463 18.67 27.01 -4.16
C ASP A 463 17.75 25.89 -4.64
N SER A 464 18.29 24.70 -4.94
CA SER A 464 17.54 23.47 -5.25
C SER A 464 17.03 22.73 -4.00
N ARG A 465 17.38 23.19 -2.79
CA ARG A 465 17.08 22.54 -1.51
C ARG A 465 17.71 21.14 -1.38
N THR A 466 18.87 20.94 -1.96
CA THR A 466 19.68 19.74 -1.78
C THR A 466 20.58 19.94 -0.56
N LEU A 467 20.01 19.69 0.63
CA LEU A 467 20.63 19.97 1.91
C LEU A 467 20.75 18.67 2.72
N ASP A 468 21.78 18.61 3.56
CA ASP A 468 21.91 17.53 4.55
C ASP A 468 20.95 17.72 5.75
N GLY A 469 21.01 16.79 6.71
CA GLY A 469 20.17 16.83 7.92
C GLY A 469 20.42 18.03 8.83
N ALA A 470 21.54 18.74 8.67
CA ALA A 470 21.89 19.97 9.36
C ALA A 470 21.52 21.24 8.56
N GLY A 471 20.93 21.06 7.36
CA GLY A 471 20.58 22.17 6.46
C GLY A 471 21.76 22.72 5.65
N MET A 472 22.88 22.00 5.59
CA MET A 472 24.04 22.41 4.83
C MET A 472 23.96 21.91 3.37
N PRO A 473 24.35 22.73 2.39
CA PRO A 473 24.37 22.33 0.97
C PRO A 473 25.26 21.11 0.71
N ILE A 474 24.75 20.13 -0.04
CA ILE A 474 25.49 18.94 -0.43
C ILE A 474 26.36 19.25 -1.64
N ALA A 475 27.58 19.75 -1.40
CA ALA A 475 28.61 19.98 -2.39
C ALA A 475 29.97 19.64 -1.80
N PHE A 476 30.84 19.01 -2.60
CA PHE A 476 32.11 18.46 -2.14
C PHE A 476 33.26 19.06 -2.93
N ARG A 477 34.36 19.33 -2.21
CA ARG A 477 35.66 19.62 -2.80
C ARG A 477 36.52 18.37 -2.79
N GLY A 478 37.29 18.18 -3.84
CA GLY A 478 38.17 17.04 -3.89
C GLY A 478 39.25 17.13 -4.96
N SER A 479 39.93 16.03 -5.09
CA SER A 479 40.88 15.75 -6.16
C SER A 479 40.35 14.58 -6.99
N PRO A 480 40.91 14.29 -8.17
CA PRO A 480 40.55 13.08 -8.92
C PRO A 480 40.57 11.79 -8.08
N SER A 481 41.48 11.67 -7.12
CA SER A 481 41.55 10.49 -6.24
C SER A 481 40.41 10.39 -5.22
N SER A 482 39.72 11.47 -4.88
CA SER A 482 38.61 11.47 -3.92
C SER A 482 37.22 11.44 -4.57
N VAL A 483 37.12 11.46 -5.90
CA VAL A 483 35.85 11.49 -6.64
C VAL A 483 34.89 10.40 -6.20
N ALA A 484 35.34 9.16 -6.16
CA ALA A 484 34.47 8.04 -5.79
C ALA A 484 33.95 8.15 -4.35
N ALA A 485 34.81 8.48 -3.40
CA ALA A 485 34.43 8.67 -1.99
C ALA A 485 33.44 9.83 -1.83
N ASN A 486 33.68 10.94 -2.53
CA ASN A 486 32.81 12.11 -2.47
C ASN A 486 31.42 11.84 -3.03
N VAL A 487 31.30 11.12 -4.15
CA VAL A 487 30.01 10.73 -4.74
C VAL A 487 29.24 9.81 -3.80
N ILE A 488 29.89 8.77 -3.27
CA ILE A 488 29.27 7.84 -2.32
C ILE A 488 28.81 8.58 -1.06
N SER A 489 29.67 9.44 -0.51
CA SER A 489 29.33 10.26 0.66
C SER A 489 28.15 11.19 0.39
N ALA A 490 28.12 11.84 -0.78
CA ALA A 490 27.05 12.75 -1.18
C ALA A 490 25.69 12.05 -1.32
N VAL A 491 25.66 10.91 -2.04
CA VAL A 491 24.43 10.14 -2.22
C VAL A 491 23.98 9.53 -0.89
N THR A 492 24.91 9.07 -0.06
CA THR A 492 24.60 8.57 1.28
C THR A 492 23.99 9.67 2.15
N THR A 493 24.61 10.86 2.17
CA THR A 493 24.09 12.03 2.90
C THR A 493 22.71 12.43 2.40
N LEU A 494 22.49 12.41 1.09
CA LEU A 494 21.18 12.70 0.50
C LEU A 494 20.13 11.66 0.96
N ALA A 495 20.44 10.39 0.82
CA ALA A 495 19.50 9.30 1.12
C ALA A 495 19.18 9.15 2.61
N GLN A 496 20.13 9.46 3.48
CA GLN A 496 20.05 9.23 4.93
C GLN A 496 19.89 10.50 5.77
N GLY A 497 20.19 11.68 5.23
CA GLY A 497 20.24 12.92 5.97
C GLY A 497 19.24 13.99 5.53
N THR A 498 18.80 13.98 4.27
CA THR A 498 17.96 15.07 3.75
C THR A 498 16.54 14.95 4.27
N ARG A 499 16.09 15.94 5.03
CA ARG A 499 14.71 16.03 5.48
C ARG A 499 13.80 16.49 4.34
N GLN A 500 12.57 15.96 4.31
CA GLN A 500 11.60 16.26 3.26
C GLN A 500 10.16 16.17 3.78
N ASP A 501 9.27 16.88 3.11
CA ASP A 501 7.84 16.71 3.36
C ASP A 501 7.38 15.37 2.80
N VAL A 502 6.57 14.63 3.57
CA VAL A 502 6.07 13.31 3.22
C VAL A 502 4.56 13.33 3.18
N THR A 503 4.02 13.00 2.03
CA THR A 503 2.58 12.90 1.79
C THR A 503 2.23 11.51 1.26
N ARG A 504 0.98 11.31 0.85
CA ARG A 504 0.45 10.01 0.40
C ARG A 504 -0.52 10.16 -0.76
N ARG A 505 -0.74 9.07 -1.51
CA ARG A 505 -1.88 8.96 -2.44
C ARG A 505 -2.31 7.51 -2.58
N GLY A 506 -3.62 7.30 -2.83
CA GLY A 506 -4.14 6.05 -3.34
C GLY A 506 -4.05 6.02 -4.86
N VAL A 507 -3.62 4.90 -5.42
CA VAL A 507 -3.51 4.67 -6.87
C VAL A 507 -4.34 3.45 -7.21
N GLY A 508 -5.29 3.60 -8.14
CA GLY A 508 -6.10 2.49 -8.65
C GLY A 508 -5.34 1.68 -9.71
N ASP A 509 -5.84 0.47 -9.97
CA ASP A 509 -5.35 -0.35 -11.06
C ASP A 509 -5.87 0.19 -12.41
N PRO A 510 -4.99 0.65 -13.31
CA PRO A 510 -5.42 1.20 -14.59
C PRO A 510 -5.97 0.12 -15.57
N MET A 511 -5.78 -1.15 -15.26
CA MET A 511 -6.27 -2.27 -16.07
C MET A 511 -7.63 -2.78 -15.60
N GLU A 512 -8.16 -2.23 -14.50
CA GLU A 512 -9.46 -2.65 -13.96
C GLU A 512 -10.62 -2.15 -14.83
N THR A 513 -11.49 -3.06 -15.23
CA THR A 513 -12.63 -2.77 -16.13
C THR A 513 -13.98 -3.17 -15.56
N ARG A 514 -14.03 -3.82 -14.41
CA ARG A 514 -15.27 -4.30 -13.77
C ARG A 514 -16.01 -3.20 -13.02
N LEU A 515 -15.33 -2.13 -12.66
CA LEU A 515 -15.95 -0.98 -12.00
C LEU A 515 -16.77 -0.14 -13.00
N ALA A 516 -17.77 0.56 -12.50
CA ALA A 516 -18.54 1.49 -13.30
C ALA A 516 -17.65 2.57 -13.94
N ALA A 517 -18.04 3.08 -15.11
CA ALA A 517 -17.27 4.06 -15.87
C ALA A 517 -16.90 5.28 -15.00
N GLY A 518 -15.60 5.58 -14.95
CA GLY A 518 -15.04 6.70 -14.19
C GLY A 518 -14.69 6.38 -12.73
N ARG A 519 -15.00 5.17 -12.23
CA ARG A 519 -14.57 4.70 -10.92
C ARG A 519 -13.19 4.05 -10.98
N GLN A 520 -12.46 4.13 -9.87
CA GLN A 520 -11.14 3.54 -9.71
C GLN A 520 -11.06 2.70 -8.42
N THR A 521 -10.22 1.68 -8.44
CA THR A 521 -10.04 0.81 -7.27
C THR A 521 -9.46 1.54 -6.05
N SER A 522 -8.79 2.67 -6.25
CA SER A 522 -8.34 3.54 -5.14
C SER A 522 -9.48 4.19 -4.37
N GLU A 523 -10.70 4.23 -4.90
CA GLU A 523 -11.86 4.83 -4.24
C GLU A 523 -12.41 3.98 -3.08
N PHE A 524 -12.05 2.70 -3.01
CA PHE A 524 -12.29 1.88 -1.83
C PHE A 524 -11.54 2.41 -0.58
N MET A 525 -10.45 3.17 -0.79
CA MET A 525 -9.72 3.88 0.25
C MET A 525 -10.26 5.30 0.36
N GLN A 526 -11.33 5.51 1.11
CA GLN A 526 -12.01 6.80 1.20
C GLN A 526 -11.16 7.89 1.84
N ARG A 527 -10.29 7.50 2.77
CA ARG A 527 -9.44 8.45 3.50
C ARG A 527 -8.10 7.82 3.84
N ILE A 528 -7.03 8.58 3.64
CA ILE A 528 -5.67 8.22 4.08
C ILE A 528 -5.13 9.44 4.83
N VAL A 529 -4.79 9.31 6.11
CA VAL A 529 -4.35 10.44 6.94
C VAL A 529 -3.12 10.10 7.75
N PRO A 530 -2.20 11.06 7.96
CA PRO A 530 -1.11 10.92 8.90
C PRO A 530 -1.61 10.63 10.32
N LEU A 531 -1.00 9.66 10.99
CA LEU A 531 -1.36 9.27 12.35
C LEU A 531 -0.23 9.55 13.35
N ARG A 532 0.98 9.08 13.05
CA ARG A 532 2.16 9.23 13.90
C ARG A 532 3.46 9.04 13.11
N GLY A 533 4.58 9.41 13.71
CA GLY A 533 5.93 9.09 13.20
C GLY A 533 6.86 8.64 14.31
N THR A 534 7.77 7.74 13.99
CA THR A 534 8.78 7.22 14.92
C THR A 534 10.19 7.41 14.32
N PRO A 535 11.06 8.21 14.94
CA PRO A 535 10.89 8.98 16.18
C PRO A 535 9.80 10.05 16.08
N ALA A 536 9.19 10.42 17.22
CA ALA A 536 8.21 11.49 17.28
C ALA A 536 8.84 12.89 17.02
N ALA A 537 7.98 13.89 16.82
CA ALA A 537 8.41 15.29 16.72
C ALA A 537 9.14 15.76 17.99
N PRO A 538 10.17 16.59 17.88
CA PRO A 538 10.76 17.16 16.66
C PRO A 538 11.89 16.29 16.06
N ALA A 539 12.23 15.14 16.66
CA ALA A 539 13.38 14.32 16.22
C ALA A 539 13.12 13.70 14.82
N GLY A 540 11.96 13.09 14.62
CA GLY A 540 11.59 12.43 13.37
C GLY A 540 11.02 13.39 12.31
N PHE A 541 10.21 14.35 12.74
CA PHE A 541 9.54 15.33 11.87
C PHE A 541 9.16 16.56 12.70
N ASP A 542 8.75 17.66 12.06
CA ASP A 542 8.37 18.86 12.79
C ASP A 542 6.90 18.80 13.27
N ARG A 543 5.97 18.52 12.37
CA ARG A 543 4.53 18.44 12.59
C ARG A 543 3.87 17.66 11.47
N PHE A 544 2.58 17.35 11.60
CA PHE A 544 1.75 16.88 10.49
C PHE A 544 0.36 17.54 10.51
N ASP A 545 -0.32 17.47 9.39
CA ASP A 545 -1.75 17.81 9.22
C ASP A 545 -2.50 16.62 8.60
N ASP A 546 -3.70 16.83 8.06
CA ASP A 546 -4.52 15.76 7.47
C ASP A 546 -3.93 15.13 6.20
N ALA A 547 -2.85 15.68 5.65
CA ALA A 547 -2.28 15.27 4.37
C ALA A 547 -0.79 14.95 4.43
N THR A 548 -0.02 15.64 5.27
CA THR A 548 1.43 15.75 5.12
C THR A 548 2.15 15.71 6.46
N PHE A 549 3.20 14.93 6.57
CA PHE A 549 4.25 15.09 7.58
C PHE A 549 5.28 16.09 7.06
N TYR A 550 5.61 17.09 7.83
CA TYR A 550 6.52 18.16 7.45
C TYR A 550 7.93 17.94 7.98
N ASN A 551 8.92 18.17 7.12
CA ASN A 551 10.34 18.13 7.45
C ASN A 551 10.77 16.79 8.10
N VAL A 552 10.40 15.69 7.47
CA VAL A 552 10.63 14.31 7.96
C VAL A 552 12.08 13.91 7.75
N SER A 553 12.70 13.35 8.78
CA SER A 553 14.02 12.70 8.68
C SER A 553 13.92 11.35 7.94
N PRO A 554 14.85 11.00 7.05
CA PRO A 554 14.82 9.75 6.31
C PRO A 554 14.87 8.47 7.16
N SER A 555 15.22 8.59 8.44
CA SER A 555 15.19 7.46 9.40
C SER A 555 13.84 7.30 10.10
N THR A 556 12.88 8.18 9.83
CA THR A 556 11.57 8.15 10.45
C THR A 556 10.68 7.14 9.74
N VAL A 557 10.03 6.29 10.50
CA VAL A 557 8.89 5.50 10.05
C VAL A 557 7.63 6.35 10.26
N VAL A 558 6.87 6.60 9.21
CA VAL A 558 5.59 7.33 9.28
C VAL A 558 4.44 6.35 9.20
N THR A 559 3.45 6.54 10.06
CA THR A 559 2.21 5.74 10.07
C THR A 559 1.09 6.57 9.48
N PHE A 560 0.40 5.98 8.50
CA PHE A 560 -0.86 6.51 7.97
C PHE A 560 -2.02 5.61 8.40
N GLU A 561 -3.14 6.23 8.71
CA GLU A 561 -4.41 5.57 8.92
C GLU A 561 -5.22 5.62 7.62
N VAL A 562 -5.78 4.49 7.23
CA VAL A 562 -6.57 4.34 6.00
C VAL A 562 -7.96 3.87 6.37
N THR A 563 -8.96 4.59 5.89
CA THR A 563 -10.38 4.22 6.01
C THR A 563 -10.83 3.58 4.71
N PHE A 564 -11.31 2.36 4.80
CA PHE A 564 -11.82 1.55 3.69
C PHE A 564 -13.33 1.47 3.77
N PHE A 565 -14.01 1.62 2.64
CA PHE A 565 -15.45 1.41 2.54
C PHE A 565 -15.86 1.22 1.07
N ASN A 566 -16.87 0.38 0.85
CA ASN A 566 -17.45 0.12 -0.47
C ASN A 566 -18.89 0.64 -0.52
N ASP A 567 -19.08 1.87 -0.99
CA ASP A 567 -20.38 2.51 -1.16
C ASP A 567 -20.82 2.61 -2.64
N PHE A 568 -20.07 2.02 -3.56
CA PHE A 568 -20.28 2.27 -5.00
C PHE A 568 -20.25 1.03 -5.89
N HIS A 569 -19.75 -0.11 -5.42
CA HIS A 569 -19.63 -1.32 -6.23
C HIS A 569 -20.33 -2.51 -5.57
N ARG A 570 -21.35 -3.02 -6.27
CA ARG A 570 -22.05 -4.25 -5.92
C ARG A 570 -21.49 -5.41 -6.71
N ASN A 571 -21.19 -6.50 -6.04
CA ASN A 571 -20.79 -7.72 -6.70
C ASN A 571 -22.01 -8.62 -6.92
N THR A 572 -22.53 -8.61 -8.15
CA THR A 572 -23.66 -9.46 -8.59
C THR A 572 -23.17 -10.71 -9.34
N SER A 573 -21.88 -11.00 -9.33
CA SER A 573 -21.33 -12.23 -9.88
C SER A 573 -21.47 -13.37 -8.87
N GLY A 574 -21.35 -14.60 -9.32
CA GLY A 574 -21.43 -15.78 -8.44
C GLY A 574 -20.12 -16.10 -7.73
N ALA A 575 -19.19 -15.17 -7.61
CA ALA A 575 -17.91 -15.36 -6.93
C ALA A 575 -17.36 -14.05 -6.41
N ALA A 576 -16.59 -14.09 -5.33
CA ALA A 576 -15.90 -12.91 -4.77
C ALA A 576 -14.99 -12.23 -5.81
N GLN A 577 -14.96 -10.90 -5.81
CA GLN A 577 -14.17 -10.10 -6.75
C GLN A 577 -12.97 -9.46 -6.06
N LEU A 578 -11.76 -9.74 -6.57
CA LEU A 578 -10.53 -9.13 -6.11
C LEU A 578 -10.19 -7.89 -6.93
N PHE A 579 -10.01 -6.76 -6.26
CA PHE A 579 -9.56 -5.49 -6.83
C PHE A 579 -8.18 -5.13 -6.28
N ARG A 580 -7.34 -4.50 -7.10
CA ARG A 580 -6.00 -4.07 -6.71
C ARG A 580 -5.94 -2.56 -6.61
N ALA A 581 -5.31 -2.07 -5.58
CA ALA A 581 -4.95 -0.68 -5.40
C ALA A 581 -3.57 -0.57 -4.75
N THR A 582 -2.99 0.61 -4.74
CA THR A 582 -1.68 0.85 -4.12
C THR A 582 -1.75 2.11 -3.27
N ILE A 583 -1.21 2.06 -2.07
CA ILE A 583 -0.91 3.24 -1.28
C ILE A 583 0.53 3.61 -1.56
N GLU A 584 0.76 4.82 -2.03
CA GLU A 584 2.09 5.38 -2.24
C GLU A 584 2.37 6.47 -1.21
N VAL A 585 3.52 6.38 -0.56
CA VAL A 585 4.07 7.45 0.26
C VAL A 585 5.09 8.22 -0.55
N LEU A 586 4.88 9.53 -0.62
CA LEU A 586 5.59 10.43 -1.50
C LEU A 586 6.47 11.39 -0.72
N GLY A 587 7.72 11.51 -1.13
CA GLY A 587 8.61 12.58 -0.71
C GLY A 587 8.50 13.76 -1.66
N ARG A 588 8.63 14.99 -1.14
CA ARG A 588 8.55 16.23 -1.91
C ARG A 588 7.31 16.31 -2.83
N ALA A 589 6.23 15.63 -2.48
CA ALA A 589 4.96 15.53 -3.19
C ALA A 589 4.91 14.65 -4.45
N SER A 590 6.01 14.18 -5.01
CA SER A 590 5.99 13.39 -6.26
C SER A 590 6.85 12.14 -6.27
N SER A 591 7.93 12.08 -5.48
CA SER A 591 8.85 10.94 -5.47
C SER A 591 8.35 9.82 -4.57
N VAL A 592 8.09 8.65 -5.12
CA VAL A 592 7.64 7.48 -4.36
C VAL A 592 8.77 6.98 -3.46
N LEU A 593 8.55 7.02 -2.15
CA LEU A 593 9.48 6.54 -1.12
C LEU A 593 9.19 5.09 -0.75
N ASP A 594 7.89 4.78 -0.57
CA ASP A 594 7.44 3.45 -0.18
C ASP A 594 6.05 3.17 -0.72
N THR A 595 5.66 1.89 -0.80
CA THR A 595 4.36 1.47 -1.32
C THR A 595 3.84 0.25 -0.56
N ILE A 596 2.51 0.19 -0.42
CA ILE A 596 1.82 -1.04 0.00
C ILE A 596 0.78 -1.40 -1.07
N GLN A 597 0.80 -2.67 -1.50
CA GLN A 597 -0.25 -3.24 -2.34
C GLN A 597 -1.47 -3.52 -1.46
N VAL A 598 -2.63 -3.05 -1.91
CA VAL A 598 -3.92 -3.28 -1.27
C VAL A 598 -4.78 -4.12 -2.20
N PHE A 599 -5.27 -5.22 -1.69
CA PHE A 599 -6.22 -6.09 -2.36
C PHE A 599 -7.57 -5.97 -1.65
N VAL A 600 -8.55 -5.45 -2.37
CA VAL A 600 -9.92 -5.31 -1.88
C VAL A 600 -10.73 -6.47 -2.42
N ILE A 601 -11.31 -7.24 -1.54
CA ILE A 601 -12.19 -8.35 -1.85
C ILE A 601 -13.62 -7.86 -1.65
N VAL A 602 -14.43 -7.96 -2.69
CA VAL A 602 -15.87 -7.67 -2.61
C VAL A 602 -16.61 -9.00 -2.73
N PRO A 603 -17.18 -9.52 -1.64
CA PRO A 603 -17.94 -10.76 -1.65
C PRO A 603 -19.19 -10.64 -2.51
N THR A 604 -19.85 -11.73 -2.81
CA THR A 604 -21.12 -11.75 -3.57
C THR A 604 -22.25 -11.13 -2.73
N GLU A 605 -23.24 -10.52 -3.36
CA GLU A 605 -24.42 -10.02 -2.61
C GLU A 605 -25.28 -11.16 -2.01
N ALA A 606 -25.13 -12.37 -2.49
CA ALA A 606 -25.84 -13.53 -1.96
C ALA A 606 -25.45 -13.87 -0.51
N ASN A 607 -24.30 -13.36 -0.05
CA ASN A 607 -23.72 -13.60 1.26
C ASN A 607 -23.98 -12.49 2.27
N SER A 608 -24.70 -11.45 1.92
CA SER A 608 -25.28 -10.58 2.92
C SER A 608 -26.61 -11.20 3.32
N GLY A 609 -26.66 -11.87 4.47
CA GLY A 609 -27.88 -12.42 5.04
C GLY A 609 -29.03 -11.43 5.00
N PRO A 610 -30.28 -11.86 5.16
CA PRO A 610 -31.43 -10.97 5.10
C PRO A 610 -31.27 -9.89 6.19
N GLY A 611 -30.89 -8.66 5.76
CA GLY A 611 -30.77 -7.49 6.63
C GLY A 611 -32.11 -7.00 7.15
#